data_f11c40f064e4eb208806858686ea7189
#
_entry.id   f11c40f064e4eb208806858686ea7189
#
_cell.length_a   1.000
_cell.length_b   1.000
_cell.length_c   1.000
_cell.angle_alpha   90.00
_cell.angle_beta   90.00
_cell.angle_gamma   90.00
#
_symmetry.space_group_name_H-M   'P 1'
#
loop_
_entity.id
_entity.type
_entity.pdbx_description
1 polymer ?
#
loop_
_entity_poly.entity_id
_entity_poly.type
_entity_poly.pdbx_seq_one_letter_code
_entity_poly.pdbx_strand_id
1 'polypeptide(L)'
;MTSIIKIGRNSWRWAHADDAGLLVDAADYYHAVYWAINRAQSHVLMSGWQFDSGLPLLRGADVPPGADVRFLKFVDCLCRRRPELRIYLLAWDFHLIFAGEREWLQRVIFHWMTSPNLHFRFADHPAARGSHHQKFVVVDGGLAFLGGMDVCEARWDDRRHLADNPLRLSHGRPHKPYHDVQAWLAGRETARALEDLFSEWWRLAGGPPLELRVADRPEVPRRTSLPIGKTTVALSRTAPQPNGTIREVARLFEDAIAAADHLIYIETQYFSSRRIREALVRRMCASDRPRPEIVIVVNEQAEALKEELAVGLRQARNLEVLRDTASRTGCSLGCYFSLCDGAHATFRATYIHSKLMIVDDRFLTIGSANLTNRSMGLDSELNAAWEHEGEDGGLIDTIRNVRVSLLAEHAGLSEAETADLHAIEGLVTRLDVLAARGGARLQRLGSPTPIQHAAMRLVDPEDLPFDPETPSDEAPATFDPNEVHSSNRRLPILATALGGIGAAVLAGLLARYIGRTRR
;
A
#
# COMPACT_ATOMS: atom_id res chain seq x y z
N MET A 1 18.40 11.85 -20.88
CA MET A 1 17.43 10.78 -20.48
C MET A 1 16.01 11.30 -20.71
N THR A 2 15.08 10.45 -21.13
CA THR A 2 13.68 10.88 -21.29
C THR A 2 13.00 10.95 -19.94
N SER A 3 12.23 12.05 -19.67
CA SER A 3 11.47 12.18 -18.43
C SER A 3 10.39 11.09 -18.31
N ILE A 4 10.30 10.50 -17.14
CA ILE A 4 9.30 9.48 -16.77
C ILE A 4 7.96 10.14 -16.50
N ILE A 5 7.97 11.22 -15.69
CA ILE A 5 6.76 11.90 -15.25
C ILE A 5 6.26 12.84 -16.35
N LYS A 6 4.99 12.66 -16.75
CA LYS A 6 4.33 13.43 -17.81
C LYS A 6 2.95 13.87 -17.34
N ILE A 7 2.81 15.16 -17.02
CA ILE A 7 1.53 15.75 -16.60
C ILE A 7 0.48 15.59 -17.69
N GLY A 8 -0.74 15.23 -17.27
CA GLY A 8 -1.86 14.95 -18.16
C GLY A 8 -1.84 13.56 -18.82
N ARG A 9 -0.76 12.77 -18.62
CA ARG A 9 -0.67 11.39 -19.09
C ARG A 9 -0.59 10.37 -17.94
N ASN A 10 0.46 10.46 -17.15
CA ASN A 10 0.75 9.54 -16.05
C ASN A 10 0.82 10.24 -14.70
N SER A 11 0.53 11.51 -14.68
CA SER A 11 0.42 12.30 -13.48
C SER A 11 -0.61 13.41 -13.63
N TRP A 12 -1.29 13.73 -12.55
CA TRP A 12 -2.35 14.73 -12.48
C TRP A 12 -1.77 16.15 -12.43
N ARG A 13 -0.83 16.39 -11.52
CA ARG A 13 -0.18 17.70 -11.33
C ARG A 13 1.18 17.57 -10.67
N TRP A 14 2.03 18.57 -10.89
CA TRP A 14 3.14 18.89 -10.06
C TRP A 14 2.69 19.75 -8.87
N ALA A 15 3.33 19.58 -7.72
CA ALA A 15 3.15 20.43 -6.56
C ALA A 15 4.51 20.65 -5.88
N HIS A 16 4.78 21.90 -5.48
CA HIS A 16 5.98 22.23 -4.74
C HIS A 16 5.81 21.86 -3.26
N ALA A 17 6.79 21.20 -2.68
CA ALA A 17 6.93 20.94 -1.27
C ALA A 17 8.12 21.74 -0.71
N ASP A 18 7.87 22.54 0.31
CA ASP A 18 8.91 23.32 1.02
C ASP A 18 9.86 22.39 1.79
N ASP A 19 9.33 21.23 2.20
CA ASP A 19 10.07 20.14 2.81
C ASP A 19 9.30 18.83 2.63
N ALA A 20 10.00 17.69 2.57
CA ALA A 20 9.41 16.38 2.38
C ALA A 20 10.27 15.28 3.00
N GLY A 21 9.66 14.13 3.26
CA GLY A 21 10.38 12.96 3.72
C GLY A 21 9.50 11.72 3.78
N LEU A 22 10.12 10.61 4.13
CA LEU A 22 9.45 9.33 4.29
C LEU A 22 9.42 8.92 5.75
N LEU A 23 8.34 8.26 6.11
CA LEU A 23 8.09 7.62 7.39
C LEU A 23 7.99 6.12 7.14
N VAL A 24 8.94 5.38 7.68
CA VAL A 24 8.98 3.93 7.53
C VAL A 24 8.36 3.32 8.76
N ASP A 25 7.39 2.47 8.54
CA ASP A 25 6.55 1.79 9.53
C ASP A 25 5.63 2.70 10.36
N ALA A 26 4.68 2.05 11.00
CA ALA A 26 3.62 2.75 11.71
C ALA A 26 4.11 3.48 12.98
N ALA A 27 5.21 3.05 13.58
CA ALA A 27 5.77 3.75 14.73
C ALA A 27 6.12 5.20 14.41
N ASP A 28 6.79 5.45 13.27
CA ASP A 28 7.13 6.79 12.82
C ASP A 28 5.91 7.52 12.21
N TYR A 29 5.09 6.81 11.42
CA TYR A 29 3.91 7.40 10.79
C TYR A 29 2.87 7.86 11.81
N TYR A 30 2.46 7.00 12.74
CA TYR A 30 1.45 7.37 13.73
C TYR A 30 1.97 8.43 14.72
N HIS A 31 3.27 8.39 15.04
CA HIS A 31 3.90 9.46 15.82
C HIS A 31 3.79 10.81 15.08
N ALA A 32 4.14 10.87 13.81
CA ALA A 32 4.10 12.09 13.01
C ALA A 32 2.65 12.62 12.86
N VAL A 33 1.70 11.73 12.55
CA VAL A 33 0.27 12.07 12.42
C VAL A 33 -0.31 12.55 13.75
N TYR A 34 -0.02 11.87 14.87
CA TYR A 34 -0.48 12.29 16.20
C TYR A 34 -0.05 13.73 16.50
N TRP A 35 1.24 14.05 16.33
CA TRP A 35 1.74 15.36 16.65
C TRP A 35 1.26 16.44 15.68
N ALA A 36 1.10 16.12 14.39
CA ALA A 36 0.52 17.03 13.42
C ALA A 36 -0.94 17.37 13.80
N ILE A 37 -1.78 16.36 14.06
CA ILE A 37 -3.17 16.56 14.49
C ILE A 37 -3.24 17.26 15.85
N ASN A 38 -2.36 16.89 16.79
CA ASN A 38 -2.33 17.53 18.12
C ASN A 38 -2.06 19.04 18.06
N ARG A 39 -1.44 19.54 17.01
CA ARG A 39 -1.13 20.96 16.79
C ARG A 39 -2.07 21.65 15.83
N ALA A 40 -2.94 20.92 15.16
CA ALA A 40 -3.89 21.44 14.20
C ALA A 40 -4.74 22.57 14.80
N GLN A 41 -4.92 23.65 14.05
CA GLN A 41 -5.65 24.84 14.49
C GLN A 41 -6.98 25.02 13.76
N SER A 42 -7.05 24.65 12.49
CA SER A 42 -8.18 24.89 11.61
C SER A 42 -8.90 23.61 11.20
N HIS A 43 -8.21 22.74 10.48
CA HIS A 43 -8.85 21.53 9.99
C HIS A 43 -7.89 20.35 9.80
N VAL A 44 -8.45 19.15 9.91
CA VAL A 44 -7.80 17.89 9.54
C VAL A 44 -8.72 17.13 8.60
N LEU A 45 -8.20 16.75 7.45
CA LEU A 45 -8.90 15.88 6.48
C LEU A 45 -8.20 14.52 6.46
N MET A 46 -8.95 13.44 6.62
CA MET A 46 -8.40 12.09 6.57
C MET A 46 -9.24 11.23 5.64
N SER A 47 -8.61 10.69 4.61
CA SER A 47 -9.20 9.70 3.71
C SER A 47 -8.51 8.35 3.91
N GLY A 48 -9.28 7.28 3.98
CA GLY A 48 -8.76 5.94 4.17
C GLY A 48 -9.76 4.85 3.81
N TRP A 49 -9.27 3.64 3.76
CA TRP A 49 -10.10 2.46 3.58
C TRP A 49 -10.88 2.15 4.85
N GLN A 50 -10.21 2.33 6.04
CA GLN A 50 -10.76 2.04 7.36
C GLN A 50 -10.13 2.93 8.42
N PHE A 51 -10.88 3.18 9.53
CA PHE A 51 -10.40 3.84 10.74
C PHE A 51 -10.82 3.03 11.96
N ASP A 52 -9.90 2.66 12.84
CA ASP A 52 -10.21 1.96 14.08
C ASP A 52 -10.25 2.94 15.25
N SER A 53 -11.39 3.02 15.92
CA SER A 53 -11.64 3.98 17.01
C SER A 53 -10.70 3.81 18.19
N GLY A 54 -10.35 2.56 18.50
CA GLY A 54 -9.52 2.16 19.64
C GLY A 54 -8.02 2.19 19.40
N LEU A 55 -7.55 2.43 18.15
CA LEU A 55 -6.13 2.41 17.82
C LEU A 55 -5.30 3.36 18.69
N PRO A 56 -4.33 2.89 19.48
CA PRO A 56 -3.36 3.77 20.14
C PRO A 56 -2.34 4.28 19.13
N LEU A 57 -2.37 5.59 18.84
CA LEU A 57 -1.43 6.23 17.89
C LEU A 57 0.01 6.27 18.40
N LEU A 58 0.18 6.40 19.72
CA LEU A 58 1.49 6.36 20.37
C LEU A 58 1.59 5.15 21.29
N ARG A 59 2.81 4.61 21.45
CA ARG A 59 3.06 3.44 22.27
C ARG A 59 4.34 3.59 23.10
N GLY A 60 4.42 2.88 24.22
CA GLY A 60 5.62 2.86 25.05
C GLY A 60 6.02 4.25 25.56
N ALA A 61 7.29 4.60 25.38
CA ALA A 61 7.86 5.86 25.85
C ALA A 61 7.34 7.10 25.09
N ASP A 62 6.74 6.94 23.92
CA ASP A 62 6.20 8.05 23.12
C ASP A 62 4.86 8.57 23.69
N VAL A 63 4.20 7.82 24.60
CA VAL A 63 2.91 8.23 25.20
C VAL A 63 3.13 9.32 26.24
N PRO A 64 2.57 10.55 26.05
CA PRO A 64 2.67 11.59 27.06
C PRO A 64 1.96 11.21 28.35
N PRO A 65 2.49 11.57 29.53
CA PRO A 65 1.85 11.25 30.81
C PRO A 65 0.39 11.72 30.87
N GLY A 66 -0.52 10.81 31.18
CA GLY A 66 -1.95 11.10 31.33
C GLY A 66 -2.72 11.35 30.03
N ALA A 67 -2.09 11.20 28.85
CA ALA A 67 -2.76 11.35 27.57
C ALA A 67 -3.53 10.08 27.18
N ASP A 68 -4.77 10.24 26.70
CA ASP A 68 -5.46 9.17 25.97
C ASP A 68 -5.07 9.29 24.48
N VAL A 69 -4.29 8.31 24.02
CA VAL A 69 -3.73 8.30 22.66
C VAL A 69 -4.55 7.44 21.69
N ARG A 70 -5.70 6.91 22.14
CA ARG A 70 -6.63 6.18 21.27
C ARG A 70 -7.26 7.13 20.25
N PHE A 71 -7.21 6.76 19.00
CA PHE A 71 -7.52 7.63 17.86
C PHE A 71 -8.81 8.45 18.06
N LEU A 72 -9.96 7.80 18.24
CA LEU A 72 -11.23 8.51 18.34
C LEU A 72 -11.29 9.42 19.59
N LYS A 73 -10.83 8.93 20.74
CA LYS A 73 -10.78 9.71 21.99
C LYS A 73 -9.88 10.92 21.87
N PHE A 74 -8.74 10.75 21.22
CA PHE A 74 -7.79 11.83 20.98
C PHE A 74 -8.39 12.92 20.10
N VAL A 75 -8.93 12.58 18.91
CA VAL A 75 -9.48 13.59 17.98
C VAL A 75 -10.76 14.25 18.53
N ASP A 76 -11.63 13.50 19.21
CA ASP A 76 -12.82 14.05 19.87
C ASP A 76 -12.45 15.05 20.97
N CYS A 77 -11.48 14.71 21.82
CA CYS A 77 -10.99 15.59 22.87
C CYS A 77 -10.40 16.89 22.29
N LEU A 78 -9.68 16.82 21.17
CA LEU A 78 -9.16 18.02 20.50
C LEU A 78 -10.28 18.91 19.98
N CYS A 79 -11.29 18.35 19.32
CA CYS A 79 -12.44 19.10 18.82
C CYS A 79 -13.23 19.78 19.97
N ARG A 80 -13.35 19.13 21.14
CA ARG A 80 -14.00 19.73 22.33
C ARG A 80 -13.19 20.87 22.94
N ARG A 81 -11.85 20.75 22.93
CA ARG A 81 -10.94 21.77 23.51
C ARG A 81 -10.69 22.95 22.55
N ARG A 82 -10.87 22.76 21.25
CA ARG A 82 -10.63 23.74 20.18
C ARG A 82 -11.88 23.90 19.33
N PRO A 83 -12.79 24.82 19.67
CA PRO A 83 -14.06 24.98 18.97
C PRO A 83 -13.91 25.36 17.48
N GLU A 84 -12.76 25.93 17.09
CA GLU A 84 -12.47 26.28 15.70
C GLU A 84 -11.92 25.11 14.87
N LEU A 85 -11.41 24.07 15.52
CA LEU A 85 -10.87 22.89 14.83
C LEU A 85 -11.99 22.00 14.31
N ARG A 86 -11.92 21.64 13.05
CA ARG A 86 -12.81 20.66 12.39
C ARG A 86 -12.04 19.48 11.87
N ILE A 87 -12.50 18.29 12.15
CA ILE A 87 -11.89 17.03 11.68
C ILE A 87 -12.88 16.31 10.81
N TYR A 88 -12.47 15.96 9.59
CA TYR A 88 -13.29 15.27 8.60
C TYR A 88 -12.65 13.92 8.28
N LEU A 89 -13.40 12.86 8.48
CA LEU A 89 -13.00 11.48 8.21
C LEU A 89 -13.86 10.91 7.09
N LEU A 90 -13.23 10.42 6.04
CA LEU A 90 -13.89 9.80 4.90
C LEU A 90 -13.39 8.37 4.74
N ALA A 91 -14.25 7.39 5.05
CA ALA A 91 -13.98 5.96 4.94
C ALA A 91 -14.73 5.34 3.77
N TRP A 92 -14.21 4.27 3.22
CA TRP A 92 -14.92 3.50 2.22
C TRP A 92 -16.14 2.77 2.81
N ASP A 93 -17.29 2.77 2.11
CA ASP A 93 -18.45 1.98 2.49
C ASP A 93 -18.32 0.55 1.95
N PHE A 94 -18.05 -0.38 2.87
CA PHE A 94 -17.87 -1.78 2.54
C PHE A 94 -19.18 -2.44 2.12
N HIS A 95 -19.20 -3.12 0.99
CA HIS A 95 -20.22 -4.11 0.71
C HIS A 95 -20.11 -5.31 1.68
N LEU A 96 -21.21 -6.01 1.91
CA LEU A 96 -21.37 -7.14 2.86
C LEU A 96 -20.25 -8.20 2.85
N ILE A 97 -19.48 -8.31 1.77
CA ILE A 97 -18.38 -9.29 1.61
C ILE A 97 -17.24 -9.07 2.61
N PHE A 98 -17.00 -7.82 3.05
CA PHE A 98 -15.93 -7.44 3.98
C PHE A 98 -16.45 -7.04 5.37
N ALA A 99 -17.73 -7.27 5.68
CA ALA A 99 -18.36 -6.85 6.94
C ALA A 99 -17.68 -7.41 8.20
N GLY A 100 -16.95 -8.53 8.09
CA GLY A 100 -16.21 -9.15 9.20
C GLY A 100 -14.86 -8.50 9.52
N GLU A 101 -14.35 -7.60 8.66
CA GLU A 101 -13.04 -6.94 8.83
C GLU A 101 -13.17 -5.55 9.46
N ARG A 102 -14.37 -5.09 9.72
CA ARG A 102 -14.69 -3.75 10.20
C ARG A 102 -15.13 -3.72 11.65
N GLU A 103 -14.83 -2.62 12.34
CA GLU A 103 -15.39 -2.32 13.65
C GLU A 103 -16.92 -2.21 13.59
N TRP A 104 -17.61 -3.01 14.39
CA TRP A 104 -19.08 -3.02 14.46
C TRP A 104 -19.61 -1.67 14.94
N LEU A 105 -20.69 -1.17 14.33
CA LEU A 105 -21.32 0.10 14.68
C LEU A 105 -20.44 1.35 14.47
N GLN A 106 -19.45 1.31 13.62
CA GLN A 106 -18.53 2.42 13.36
C GLN A 106 -19.29 3.74 13.07
N ARG A 107 -20.38 3.69 12.29
CA ARG A 107 -21.23 4.86 12.02
C ARG A 107 -21.83 5.46 13.30
N VAL A 108 -22.27 4.63 14.24
CA VAL A 108 -22.85 5.07 15.54
C VAL A 108 -21.75 5.65 16.43
N ILE A 109 -20.60 4.98 16.50
CA ILE A 109 -19.48 5.36 17.36
C ILE A 109 -18.91 6.72 16.93
N PHE A 110 -18.70 6.91 15.63
CA PHE A 110 -18.12 8.14 15.10
C PHE A 110 -19.10 9.29 14.93
N HIS A 111 -20.42 9.06 14.90
CA HIS A 111 -21.39 10.11 14.62
C HIS A 111 -22.20 10.54 15.86
N TRP A 112 -22.56 9.63 16.74
CA TRP A 112 -23.49 9.92 17.83
C TRP A 112 -22.83 10.20 19.18
N MET A 113 -21.57 9.85 19.33
CA MET A 113 -20.85 9.93 20.61
C MET A 113 -19.71 10.98 20.61
N THR A 114 -19.56 11.75 19.54
CA THR A 114 -18.44 12.65 19.34
C THR A 114 -18.84 14.13 19.30
N SER A 115 -17.84 15.02 19.35
CA SER A 115 -18.00 16.46 19.15
C SER A 115 -18.69 16.78 17.83
N PRO A 116 -19.56 17.82 17.76
CA PRO A 116 -20.16 18.25 16.49
C PRO A 116 -19.15 18.73 15.45
N ASN A 117 -17.89 18.98 15.84
CA ASN A 117 -16.80 19.36 14.95
C ASN A 117 -16.02 18.17 14.39
N LEU A 118 -16.36 16.93 14.81
CA LEU A 118 -15.84 15.71 14.22
C LEU A 118 -16.87 15.14 13.24
N HIS A 119 -16.54 15.17 11.97
CA HIS A 119 -17.42 14.76 10.88
C HIS A 119 -16.93 13.43 10.30
N PHE A 120 -17.80 12.43 10.25
CA PHE A 120 -17.49 11.13 9.68
C PHE A 120 -18.46 10.78 8.56
N ARG A 121 -17.96 10.32 7.41
CA ARG A 121 -18.77 9.82 6.31
C ARG A 121 -18.21 8.55 5.69
N PHE A 122 -19.11 7.75 5.19
CA PHE A 122 -18.79 6.69 4.25
C PHE A 122 -18.97 7.18 2.83
N ALA A 123 -18.01 6.85 1.97
CA ALA A 123 -18.07 7.12 0.55
C ALA A 123 -18.34 5.82 -0.21
N ASP A 124 -19.41 5.78 -0.96
CA ASP A 124 -19.65 4.75 -1.97
C ASP A 124 -18.67 4.93 -3.12
N HIS A 125 -18.20 3.81 -3.68
CA HIS A 125 -17.34 3.87 -4.84
C HIS A 125 -18.18 3.93 -6.13
N PRO A 126 -17.89 4.83 -7.10
CA PRO A 126 -18.71 5.01 -8.30
C PRO A 126 -18.70 3.81 -9.23
N ALA A 127 -17.66 2.97 -9.18
CA ALA A 127 -17.59 1.74 -9.95
C ALA A 127 -18.06 0.55 -9.11
N ALA A 128 -18.90 -0.29 -9.66
CA ALA A 128 -19.35 -1.52 -9.01
C ALA A 128 -18.13 -2.39 -8.64
N ARG A 129 -18.10 -2.88 -7.40
CA ARG A 129 -16.98 -3.64 -6.80
C ARG A 129 -15.67 -2.88 -6.63
N GLY A 130 -15.61 -1.58 -6.91
CA GLY A 130 -14.45 -0.74 -6.62
C GLY A 130 -14.35 -0.38 -5.14
N SER A 131 -13.19 0.03 -4.71
CA SER A 131 -12.95 0.49 -3.34
C SER A 131 -12.26 1.86 -3.31
N HIS A 132 -12.54 2.65 -2.27
CA HIS A 132 -11.73 3.82 -1.95
C HIS A 132 -10.45 3.33 -1.26
N HIS A 133 -9.38 3.18 -2.04
CA HIS A 133 -8.14 2.65 -1.53
C HIS A 133 -7.05 3.71 -1.32
N GLN A 134 -7.30 4.96 -1.71
CA GLN A 134 -6.40 6.08 -1.42
C GLN A 134 -6.37 6.40 0.08
N LYS A 135 -5.19 6.68 0.61
CA LYS A 135 -4.97 7.00 2.00
C LYS A 135 -4.11 8.24 2.11
N PHE A 136 -4.70 9.28 2.71
CA PHE A 136 -3.97 10.53 2.95
C PHE A 136 -4.56 11.32 4.11
N VAL A 137 -3.74 12.17 4.70
CA VAL A 137 -4.11 13.12 5.75
C VAL A 137 -3.66 14.52 5.32
N VAL A 138 -4.49 15.52 5.51
CA VAL A 138 -4.12 16.94 5.33
C VAL A 138 -4.37 17.67 6.64
N VAL A 139 -3.41 18.46 7.08
CA VAL A 139 -3.50 19.27 8.31
C VAL A 139 -3.31 20.74 7.95
N ASP A 140 -4.30 21.56 8.33
CA ASP A 140 -4.29 23.02 8.25
C ASP A 140 -3.91 23.60 6.87
N GLY A 141 -4.11 22.81 5.81
CA GLY A 141 -3.81 23.21 4.44
C GLY A 141 -2.34 23.47 4.13
N GLY A 142 -1.42 22.89 4.91
CA GLY A 142 0.00 23.10 4.71
C GLY A 142 0.88 21.86 4.94
N LEU A 143 0.35 20.80 5.57
CA LEU A 143 1.04 19.54 5.76
C LEU A 143 0.17 18.39 5.27
N ALA A 144 0.74 17.49 4.51
CA ALA A 144 0.07 16.32 3.99
C ALA A 144 0.87 15.03 4.26
N PHE A 145 0.15 13.92 4.44
CA PHE A 145 0.70 12.56 4.49
C PHE A 145 -0.05 11.72 3.47
N LEU A 146 0.65 10.83 2.80
CA LEU A 146 0.04 9.86 1.89
C LEU A 146 0.88 8.58 1.77
N GLY A 147 0.24 7.45 1.47
CA GLY A 147 0.93 6.16 1.31
C GLY A 147 -0.01 4.96 1.37
N GLY A 148 0.49 3.82 1.85
CA GLY A 148 -0.24 2.56 1.90
C GLY A 148 -1.07 2.35 3.17
N MET A 149 -0.78 3.07 4.27
CA MET A 149 -1.27 2.74 5.61
C MET A 149 -2.56 3.44 5.99
N ASP A 150 -3.54 2.66 6.43
CA ASP A 150 -4.72 3.15 7.13
C ASP A 150 -4.46 3.37 8.62
N VAL A 151 -5.34 4.13 9.28
CA VAL A 151 -5.35 4.32 10.74
C VAL A 151 -6.10 3.16 11.38
N CYS A 152 -5.46 1.98 11.38
CA CYS A 152 -6.04 0.72 11.83
C CYS A 152 -5.15 0.00 12.84
N GLU A 153 -5.78 -0.81 13.69
CA GLU A 153 -5.08 -1.78 14.51
C GLU A 153 -4.39 -2.86 13.65
N ALA A 154 -3.45 -3.60 14.24
CA ALA A 154 -2.65 -4.60 13.54
C ALA A 154 -1.78 -4.07 12.37
N ARG A 155 -1.49 -2.75 12.36
CA ARG A 155 -0.54 -2.12 11.43
C ARG A 155 0.72 -1.61 12.12
N TRP A 156 0.66 -1.40 13.44
CA TRP A 156 1.78 -0.82 14.17
C TRP A 156 2.95 -1.78 14.25
N ASP A 157 4.10 -1.36 13.77
CA ASP A 157 5.40 -1.98 14.00
C ASP A 157 6.49 -0.92 13.93
N ASP A 158 7.72 -1.29 14.21
CA ASP A 158 8.91 -0.48 14.06
C ASP A 158 9.96 -1.21 13.21
N ARG A 159 10.93 -0.48 12.67
CA ARG A 159 11.94 -0.97 11.72
C ARG A 159 12.77 -2.18 12.18
N ARG A 160 12.73 -2.52 13.47
CA ARG A 160 13.41 -3.71 13.98
C ARG A 160 12.70 -4.99 13.62
N HIS A 161 11.38 -4.95 13.40
CA HIS A 161 10.52 -6.10 13.11
C HIS A 161 10.81 -7.28 14.04
N LEU A 162 10.96 -7.00 15.34
CA LEU A 162 11.20 -8.06 16.33
C LEU A 162 10.04 -9.05 16.29
N ALA A 163 10.35 -10.35 16.34
CA ALA A 163 9.33 -11.39 16.40
C ALA A 163 8.37 -11.17 17.57
N ASP A 164 8.93 -10.91 18.75
CA ASP A 164 8.21 -10.64 19.99
C ASP A 164 8.41 -9.17 20.41
N ASN A 165 7.61 -8.27 19.84
CA ASN A 165 7.59 -6.87 20.23
C ASN A 165 6.42 -6.63 21.21
N PRO A 166 6.68 -6.30 22.50
CA PRO A 166 5.63 -6.10 23.50
C PRO A 166 4.72 -4.90 23.21
N LEU A 167 5.15 -3.99 22.34
CA LEU A 167 4.36 -2.84 21.91
C LEU A 167 3.46 -3.17 20.71
N ARG A 168 3.72 -4.27 19.97
CA ARG A 168 2.98 -4.65 18.77
C ARG A 168 1.74 -5.46 19.11
N LEU A 169 0.73 -4.77 19.64
CA LEU A 169 -0.53 -5.37 20.08
C LEU A 169 -1.71 -4.81 19.28
N SER A 170 -2.67 -5.67 18.96
CA SER A 170 -4.00 -5.32 18.45
C SER A 170 -5.04 -5.93 19.40
N HIS A 171 -5.93 -5.11 19.93
CA HIS A 171 -6.90 -5.53 20.98
C HIS A 171 -6.23 -6.32 22.12
N GLY A 172 -5.03 -5.91 22.54
CA GLY A 172 -4.26 -6.56 23.58
C GLY A 172 -3.59 -7.89 23.20
N ARG A 173 -3.62 -8.29 21.93
CA ARG A 173 -3.00 -9.51 21.43
C ARG A 173 -1.85 -9.18 20.48
N PRO A 174 -0.72 -9.92 20.54
CA PRO A 174 0.35 -9.78 19.56
C PRO A 174 -0.15 -10.01 18.13
N HIS A 175 0.34 -9.22 17.18
CA HIS A 175 0.13 -9.45 15.76
C HIS A 175 1.47 -9.54 15.01
N LYS A 176 1.42 -9.97 13.75
CA LYS A 176 2.61 -10.16 12.91
C LYS A 176 3.37 -8.85 12.69
N PRO A 177 4.69 -8.91 12.48
CA PRO A 177 5.48 -7.78 12.01
C PRO A 177 4.91 -7.19 10.71
N TYR A 178 4.99 -5.86 10.56
CA TYR A 178 4.31 -5.13 9.51
C TYR A 178 5.18 -4.00 8.98
N HIS A 179 5.46 -4.03 7.67
CA HIS A 179 6.27 -3.03 6.99
C HIS A 179 5.45 -2.20 6.01
N ASP A 180 5.52 -0.88 6.11
CA ASP A 180 4.90 0.06 5.17
C ASP A 180 5.68 1.39 5.12
N VAL A 181 5.54 2.12 4.02
CA VAL A 181 6.22 3.40 3.81
C VAL A 181 5.19 4.47 3.48
N GLN A 182 5.30 5.63 4.16
CA GLN A 182 4.46 6.79 3.96
C GLN A 182 5.31 7.99 3.57
N ALA A 183 4.78 8.89 2.75
CA ALA A 183 5.37 10.20 2.50
C ALA A 183 4.69 11.26 3.35
N TRP A 184 5.46 12.26 3.80
CA TRP A 184 4.95 13.52 4.29
C TRP A 184 5.47 14.67 3.42
N LEU A 185 4.62 15.67 3.20
CA LEU A 185 4.85 16.78 2.29
C LEU A 185 4.41 18.06 2.99
N ALA A 186 5.33 18.96 3.27
CA ALA A 186 5.03 20.27 3.79
C ALA A 186 5.01 21.28 2.64
N GLY A 187 3.91 22.01 2.50
CA GLY A 187 3.75 23.01 1.46
C GLY A 187 2.29 23.22 1.08
N ARG A 188 1.96 24.45 0.74
CA ARG A 188 0.57 24.82 0.42
C ARG A 188 0.06 24.15 -0.86
N GLU A 189 0.91 23.99 -1.86
CA GLU A 189 0.50 23.39 -3.14
C GLU A 189 0.14 21.94 -3.01
N THR A 190 0.95 21.16 -2.29
CA THR A 190 0.71 19.72 -2.02
C THR A 190 -0.54 19.52 -1.18
N ALA A 191 -0.70 20.31 -0.11
CA ALA A 191 -1.87 20.23 0.75
C ALA A 191 -3.14 20.59 -0.03
N ARG A 192 -3.13 21.68 -0.82
CA ARG A 192 -4.28 22.10 -1.62
C ARG A 192 -4.70 21.05 -2.66
N ALA A 193 -3.74 20.38 -3.30
CA ALA A 193 -4.06 19.31 -4.23
C ALA A 193 -4.88 18.21 -3.57
N LEU A 194 -4.52 17.82 -2.34
CA LEU A 194 -5.22 16.79 -1.58
C LEU A 194 -6.52 17.31 -0.92
N GLU A 195 -6.59 18.59 -0.55
CA GLU A 195 -7.85 19.25 -0.14
C GLU A 195 -8.88 19.24 -1.27
N ASP A 196 -8.47 19.57 -2.50
CA ASP A 196 -9.34 19.52 -3.69
C ASP A 196 -9.86 18.08 -3.90
N LEU A 197 -8.97 17.09 -3.83
CA LEU A 197 -9.33 15.68 -3.98
C LEU A 197 -10.27 15.19 -2.87
N PHE A 198 -9.99 15.55 -1.60
CA PHE A 198 -10.86 15.21 -0.49
C PHE A 198 -12.24 15.84 -0.64
N SER A 199 -12.30 17.11 -1.02
CA SER A 199 -13.54 17.86 -1.19
C SER A 199 -14.43 17.27 -2.28
N GLU A 200 -13.84 16.77 -3.37
CA GLU A 200 -14.56 16.05 -4.42
C GLU A 200 -15.22 14.79 -3.88
N TRP A 201 -14.45 13.91 -3.20
CA TRP A 201 -14.98 12.69 -2.61
C TRP A 201 -15.98 12.93 -1.48
N TRP A 202 -15.72 13.96 -0.66
CA TRP A 202 -16.63 14.37 0.41
C TRP A 202 -18.00 14.78 -0.13
N ARG A 203 -17.99 15.56 -1.21
CA ARG A 203 -19.22 15.96 -1.92
C ARG A 203 -19.95 14.77 -2.54
N LEU A 204 -19.24 13.85 -3.16
CA LEU A 204 -19.81 12.61 -3.70
C LEU A 204 -20.44 11.74 -2.60
N ALA A 205 -19.86 11.75 -1.41
CA ALA A 205 -20.43 11.11 -0.21
C ALA A 205 -21.61 11.89 0.42
N GLY A 206 -22.15 12.91 -0.27
CA GLY A 206 -23.27 13.73 0.20
C GLY A 206 -22.89 14.72 1.32
N GLY A 207 -21.60 15.04 1.47
CA GLY A 207 -21.12 16.04 2.43
C GLY A 207 -21.42 17.47 1.98
N PRO A 208 -21.64 18.41 2.93
CA PRO A 208 -21.74 19.82 2.59
C PRO A 208 -20.40 20.38 2.11
N PRO A 209 -20.38 21.53 1.42
CA PRO A 209 -19.15 22.21 1.08
C PRO A 209 -18.24 22.41 2.31
N LEU A 210 -16.95 22.18 2.15
CA LEU A 210 -15.97 22.33 3.22
C LEU A 210 -15.50 23.80 3.28
N GLU A 211 -15.52 24.39 4.47
CA GLU A 211 -14.93 25.70 4.73
C GLU A 211 -13.52 25.49 5.28
N LEU A 212 -12.54 25.41 4.39
CA LEU A 212 -11.14 25.19 4.76
C LEU A 212 -10.42 26.52 4.94
N ARG A 213 -9.81 26.71 6.10
CA ARG A 213 -8.98 27.88 6.41
C ARG A 213 -7.53 27.44 6.51
N VAL A 214 -6.65 28.14 5.82
CA VAL A 214 -5.21 27.91 5.92
C VAL A 214 -4.73 28.51 7.23
N ALA A 215 -4.13 27.70 8.08
CA ALA A 215 -3.43 28.18 9.27
C ALA A 215 -1.98 28.59 8.93
N ASP A 216 -1.39 29.42 9.79
CA ASP A 216 0.04 29.75 9.68
C ASP A 216 0.88 28.47 9.82
N ARG A 217 1.78 28.29 8.88
CA ARG A 217 2.77 27.22 8.69
C ARG A 217 2.62 26.01 9.61
N PRO A 218 2.14 24.85 9.12
CA PRO A 218 2.12 23.62 9.89
C PRO A 218 3.56 23.21 10.25
N GLU A 219 3.76 22.72 11.46
CA GLU A 219 5.04 22.17 11.86
C GLU A 219 5.29 20.86 11.10
N VAL A 220 6.47 20.76 10.49
CA VAL A 220 6.96 19.51 9.88
C VAL A 220 7.16 18.44 10.94
N PRO A 221 7.07 17.14 10.59
CA PRO A 221 7.35 16.06 11.51
C PRO A 221 8.76 16.18 12.10
N ARG A 222 8.86 16.15 13.43
CA ARG A 222 10.18 16.16 14.11
C ARG A 222 10.92 14.83 13.96
N ARG A 223 10.21 13.77 13.70
CA ARG A 223 10.72 12.43 13.44
C ARG A 223 10.41 12.11 11.98
N THR A 224 11.44 11.93 11.19
CA THR A 224 11.35 11.46 9.82
C THR A 224 12.36 10.33 9.64
N SER A 225 11.94 9.23 9.02
CA SER A 225 12.82 8.08 8.82
C SER A 225 13.86 8.37 7.75
N LEU A 226 13.44 8.99 6.64
CA LEU A 226 14.28 9.29 5.49
C LEU A 226 13.90 10.67 4.93
N PRO A 227 14.76 11.70 5.11
CA PRO A 227 14.49 13.04 4.60
C PRO A 227 14.65 13.09 3.07
N ILE A 228 13.78 13.86 2.41
CA ILE A 228 13.90 14.22 0.99
C ILE A 228 14.27 15.70 0.86
N GLY A 229 13.73 16.56 1.74
CA GLY A 229 13.94 17.98 1.72
C GLY A 229 13.04 18.73 0.74
N LYS A 230 13.42 19.96 0.42
CA LYS A 230 12.69 20.81 -0.53
C LYS A 230 12.70 20.20 -1.93
N THR A 231 11.51 20.00 -2.51
CA THR A 231 11.37 19.26 -3.77
C THR A 231 10.07 19.62 -4.51
N THR A 232 9.98 19.16 -5.74
CA THR A 232 8.72 19.10 -6.49
C THR A 232 8.25 17.67 -6.55
N VAL A 233 6.97 17.41 -6.28
CA VAL A 233 6.35 16.09 -6.27
C VAL A 233 5.25 16.02 -7.30
N ALA A 234 5.17 14.94 -8.05
CA ALA A 234 4.05 14.64 -8.93
C ALA A 234 3.02 13.78 -8.20
N LEU A 235 1.74 14.06 -8.41
CA LEU A 235 0.63 13.28 -7.89
C LEU A 235 -0.07 12.54 -9.03
N SER A 236 -0.25 11.23 -8.86
CA SER A 236 -0.87 10.35 -9.85
C SER A 236 -2.03 9.59 -9.22
N ARG A 237 -3.11 9.38 -9.99
CA ARG A 237 -4.34 8.77 -9.51
C ARG A 237 -4.75 7.56 -10.35
N THR A 238 -5.43 6.63 -9.72
CA THR A 238 -6.44 5.79 -10.36
C THR A 238 -7.79 6.24 -9.83
N ALA A 239 -8.72 6.61 -10.71
CA ALA A 239 -10.04 7.07 -10.31
C ALA A 239 -11.07 6.73 -11.39
N PRO A 240 -11.99 5.80 -11.14
CA PRO A 240 -13.13 5.56 -12.00
C PRO A 240 -14.03 6.79 -12.07
N GLN A 241 -14.47 7.12 -13.28
CA GLN A 241 -15.38 8.23 -13.57
C GLN A 241 -16.50 7.75 -14.50
N PRO A 242 -17.64 8.43 -14.57
CA PRO A 242 -18.75 8.04 -15.44
C PRO A 242 -18.36 7.90 -16.93
N ASN A 243 -17.39 8.70 -17.39
CA ASN A 243 -16.94 8.74 -18.79
C ASN A 243 -15.62 7.99 -19.02
N GLY A 244 -15.22 7.10 -18.15
CA GLY A 244 -13.98 6.33 -18.21
C GLY A 244 -13.14 6.40 -16.94
N THR A 245 -12.04 5.67 -16.91
CA THR A 245 -11.18 5.60 -15.74
C THR A 245 -9.93 6.44 -15.93
N ILE A 246 -9.60 7.30 -14.97
CA ILE A 246 -8.28 7.90 -14.83
C ILE A 246 -7.30 6.79 -14.45
N ARG A 247 -6.23 6.59 -15.25
CA ARG A 247 -5.24 5.53 -15.07
C ARG A 247 -3.82 6.09 -15.03
N GLU A 248 -3.66 7.21 -14.32
CA GLU A 248 -2.36 7.88 -14.20
C GLU A 248 -1.34 6.96 -13.51
N VAL A 249 -1.73 6.27 -12.43
CA VAL A 249 -0.86 5.34 -11.70
C VAL A 249 -0.37 4.19 -12.58
N ALA A 250 -1.27 3.54 -13.33
CA ALA A 250 -0.89 2.44 -14.22
C ALA A 250 0.14 2.89 -15.27
N ARG A 251 -0.11 4.06 -15.88
CA ARG A 251 0.81 4.65 -16.86
C ARG A 251 2.12 5.09 -16.25
N LEU A 252 2.11 5.58 -14.99
CA LEU A 252 3.32 5.96 -14.27
C LEU A 252 4.24 4.75 -14.06
N PHE A 253 3.69 3.63 -13.60
CA PHE A 253 4.45 2.39 -13.46
C PHE A 253 4.96 1.86 -14.81
N GLU A 254 4.12 1.86 -15.85
CA GLU A 254 4.52 1.42 -17.20
C GLU A 254 5.65 2.29 -17.76
N ASP A 255 5.53 3.62 -17.67
CA ASP A 255 6.53 4.57 -18.18
C ASP A 255 7.84 4.48 -17.36
N ALA A 256 7.76 4.29 -16.03
CA ALA A 256 8.93 4.09 -15.16
C ALA A 256 9.68 2.79 -15.49
N ILE A 257 8.97 1.68 -15.63
CA ILE A 257 9.55 0.39 -16.03
C ILE A 257 10.20 0.51 -17.41
N ALA A 258 9.52 1.14 -18.37
CA ALA A 258 10.04 1.33 -19.72
C ALA A 258 11.30 2.21 -19.75
N ALA A 259 11.45 3.15 -18.82
CA ALA A 259 12.58 4.07 -18.74
C ALA A 259 13.81 3.50 -18.01
N ALA A 260 13.68 2.38 -17.30
CA ALA A 260 14.76 1.79 -16.51
C ALA A 260 15.93 1.35 -17.41
N ASP A 261 17.16 1.70 -17.05
CA ASP A 261 18.38 1.23 -17.70
C ASP A 261 19.18 0.27 -16.84
N HIS A 262 19.21 0.50 -15.51
CA HIS A 262 20.10 -0.21 -14.60
C HIS A 262 19.39 -0.95 -13.50
N LEU A 263 18.29 -0.39 -12.94
CA LEU A 263 17.62 -0.97 -11.78
C LEU A 263 16.10 -0.73 -11.81
N ILE A 264 15.35 -1.76 -11.46
CA ILE A 264 13.97 -1.66 -11.01
C ILE A 264 13.88 -2.31 -9.62
N TYR A 265 13.64 -1.51 -8.58
CA TYR A 265 13.36 -1.96 -7.23
C TYR A 265 11.89 -1.77 -6.91
N ILE A 266 11.22 -2.81 -6.44
CA ILE A 266 9.79 -2.82 -6.15
C ILE A 266 9.54 -3.42 -4.77
N GLU A 267 8.73 -2.72 -3.97
CA GLU A 267 8.03 -3.30 -2.83
C GLU A 267 6.54 -3.25 -3.08
N THR A 268 5.85 -4.35 -2.88
CA THR A 268 4.40 -4.40 -3.04
C THR A 268 3.77 -5.50 -2.20
N GLN A 269 2.59 -5.20 -1.67
CA GLN A 269 1.80 -6.19 -0.92
C GLN A 269 1.39 -7.36 -1.81
N TYR A 270 0.97 -7.07 -3.05
CA TYR A 270 0.52 -8.04 -4.05
C TYR A 270 1.07 -7.71 -5.43
N PHE A 271 1.38 -8.75 -6.21
CA PHE A 271 1.83 -8.61 -7.58
C PHE A 271 0.97 -9.46 -8.53
N SER A 272 -0.26 -9.03 -8.81
CA SER A 272 -1.21 -9.73 -9.68
C SER A 272 -1.49 -9.00 -11.01
N SER A 273 -1.02 -7.77 -11.20
CA SER A 273 -1.27 -6.99 -12.41
C SER A 273 -0.63 -7.61 -13.65
N ARG A 274 -1.48 -7.95 -14.62
CA ARG A 274 -1.03 -8.39 -15.95
C ARG A 274 -0.27 -7.28 -16.68
N ARG A 275 -0.77 -6.03 -16.64
CA ARG A 275 -0.12 -4.87 -17.29
C ARG A 275 1.31 -4.67 -16.82
N ILE A 276 1.53 -4.72 -15.51
CA ILE A 276 2.88 -4.51 -14.94
C ILE A 276 3.80 -5.69 -15.27
N ARG A 277 3.30 -6.93 -15.20
CA ARG A 277 4.04 -8.11 -15.69
C ARG A 277 4.48 -7.92 -17.14
N GLU A 278 3.57 -7.55 -18.03
CA GLU A 278 3.87 -7.34 -19.45
C GLU A 278 4.85 -6.19 -19.68
N ALA A 279 4.76 -5.11 -18.90
CA ALA A 279 5.73 -4.01 -18.95
C ALA A 279 7.14 -4.48 -18.57
N LEU A 280 7.27 -5.25 -17.48
CA LEU A 280 8.54 -5.85 -17.07
C LEU A 280 9.09 -6.81 -18.13
N VAL A 281 8.24 -7.70 -18.66
CA VAL A 281 8.63 -8.62 -19.75
C VAL A 281 9.13 -7.85 -20.99
N ARG A 282 8.40 -6.83 -21.43
CA ARG A 282 8.85 -5.98 -22.57
C ARG A 282 10.21 -5.34 -22.29
N ARG A 283 10.42 -4.82 -21.06
CA ARG A 283 11.69 -4.19 -20.69
C ARG A 283 12.83 -5.21 -20.64
N MET A 284 12.61 -6.40 -20.11
CA MET A 284 13.61 -7.48 -20.08
C MET A 284 13.99 -7.99 -21.46
N CYS A 285 13.04 -7.97 -22.41
CA CYS A 285 13.26 -8.40 -23.80
C CYS A 285 13.89 -7.32 -24.70
N ALA A 286 14.00 -6.07 -24.24
CA ALA A 286 14.61 -5.00 -25.02
C ALA A 286 16.13 -5.26 -25.20
N SER A 287 16.55 -5.59 -26.41
CA SER A 287 17.94 -5.97 -26.74
C SER A 287 18.83 -4.80 -27.12
N ASP A 288 18.23 -3.64 -27.39
CA ASP A 288 18.89 -2.39 -27.78
C ASP A 288 19.28 -1.50 -26.59
N ARG A 289 19.02 -1.96 -25.37
CA ARG A 289 19.28 -1.23 -24.11
C ARG A 289 19.96 -2.12 -23.08
N PRO A 290 20.63 -1.53 -22.06
CA PRO A 290 21.18 -2.28 -20.93
C PRO A 290 20.13 -3.16 -20.27
N ARG A 291 20.53 -4.29 -19.71
CA ARG A 291 19.63 -5.18 -18.95
C ARG A 291 19.57 -4.69 -17.50
N PRO A 292 18.39 -4.31 -16.99
CA PRO A 292 18.30 -3.85 -15.62
C PRO A 292 18.39 -5.02 -14.62
N GLU A 293 18.91 -4.73 -13.45
CA GLU A 293 18.71 -5.55 -12.25
C GLU A 293 17.30 -5.34 -11.74
N ILE A 294 16.55 -6.40 -11.50
CA ILE A 294 15.16 -6.33 -11.02
C ILE A 294 15.08 -6.98 -9.65
N VAL A 295 14.71 -6.18 -8.65
CA VAL A 295 14.54 -6.62 -7.26
C VAL A 295 13.08 -6.40 -6.86
N ILE A 296 12.39 -7.46 -6.45
CA ILE A 296 10.99 -7.43 -6.03
C ILE A 296 10.89 -7.98 -4.61
N VAL A 297 10.41 -7.18 -3.67
CA VAL A 297 10.11 -7.59 -2.30
C VAL A 297 8.59 -7.70 -2.14
N VAL A 298 8.11 -8.89 -1.79
CA VAL A 298 6.69 -9.22 -1.68
C VAL A 298 6.44 -10.12 -0.47
N ASN A 299 5.18 -10.36 -0.16
CA ASN A 299 4.82 -11.36 0.84
C ASN A 299 5.13 -12.78 0.35
N GLU A 300 5.63 -13.63 1.25
CA GLU A 300 5.85 -15.06 0.97
C GLU A 300 4.54 -15.73 0.53
N GLN A 301 3.42 -15.32 1.15
CA GLN A 301 2.08 -15.87 0.91
C GLN A 301 1.02 -14.79 1.20
N ALA A 302 -0.15 -14.93 0.60
CA ALA A 302 -1.30 -14.12 0.96
C ALA A 302 -1.78 -14.42 2.40
N GLU A 303 -2.41 -13.43 3.03
CA GLU A 303 -2.79 -13.52 4.44
C GLU A 303 -3.96 -14.47 4.70
N ALA A 304 -4.95 -14.44 3.82
CA ALA A 304 -6.16 -15.24 3.95
C ALA A 304 -6.34 -16.16 2.74
N LEU A 305 -7.04 -17.27 2.93
CA LEU A 305 -7.33 -18.22 1.85
C LEU A 305 -8.05 -17.54 0.66
N LYS A 306 -8.99 -16.62 0.93
CA LYS A 306 -9.68 -15.85 -0.12
C LYS A 306 -8.72 -14.96 -0.91
N GLU A 307 -7.70 -14.39 -0.25
CA GLU A 307 -6.66 -13.59 -0.91
C GLU A 307 -5.70 -14.47 -1.70
N GLU A 308 -5.34 -15.65 -1.19
CA GLU A 308 -4.54 -16.61 -1.94
C GLU A 308 -5.22 -17.01 -3.24
N LEU A 309 -6.54 -17.25 -3.22
CA LEU A 309 -7.32 -17.51 -4.42
C LEU A 309 -7.49 -16.27 -5.32
N ALA A 310 -7.60 -15.08 -4.71
CA ALA A 310 -7.85 -13.85 -5.45
C ALA A 310 -6.59 -13.31 -6.15
N VAL A 311 -5.48 -13.25 -5.43
CA VAL A 311 -4.24 -12.59 -5.90
C VAL A 311 -3.01 -13.49 -5.82
N GLY A 312 -2.95 -14.45 -4.90
CA GLY A 312 -1.77 -15.29 -4.67
C GLY A 312 -1.42 -16.17 -5.87
N LEU A 313 -2.40 -16.82 -6.51
CA LEU A 313 -2.17 -17.64 -7.72
C LEU A 313 -1.70 -16.79 -8.90
N ARG A 314 -2.25 -15.57 -9.05
CA ARG A 314 -1.79 -14.62 -10.08
C ARG A 314 -0.37 -14.14 -9.80
N GLN A 315 -0.04 -13.83 -8.55
CA GLN A 315 1.33 -13.48 -8.15
C GLN A 315 2.31 -14.62 -8.48
N ALA A 316 1.97 -15.85 -8.13
CA ALA A 316 2.79 -17.02 -8.43
C ALA A 316 3.03 -17.15 -9.94
N ARG A 317 1.97 -17.03 -10.75
CA ARG A 317 2.04 -17.05 -12.23
C ARG A 317 2.87 -15.91 -12.80
N ASN A 318 2.66 -14.67 -12.31
CA ASN A 318 3.41 -13.52 -12.78
C ASN A 318 4.91 -13.65 -12.49
N LEU A 319 5.28 -14.08 -11.28
CA LEU A 319 6.67 -14.29 -10.91
C LEU A 319 7.32 -15.46 -11.69
N GLU A 320 6.57 -16.51 -12.00
CA GLU A 320 7.05 -17.60 -12.87
C GLU A 320 7.38 -17.08 -14.27
N VAL A 321 6.46 -16.33 -14.90
CA VAL A 321 6.70 -15.71 -16.21
C VAL A 321 7.93 -14.79 -16.21
N LEU A 322 8.13 -14.00 -15.15
CA LEU A 322 9.33 -13.16 -15.04
C LEU A 322 10.60 -13.98 -14.89
N ARG A 323 10.61 -15.06 -14.09
CA ARG A 323 11.77 -15.96 -13.95
C ARG A 323 12.15 -16.62 -15.27
N ASP A 324 11.15 -17.13 -16.01
CA ASP A 324 11.37 -17.71 -17.33
C ASP A 324 11.92 -16.69 -18.31
N THR A 325 11.40 -15.46 -18.27
CA THR A 325 11.88 -14.37 -19.13
C THR A 325 13.31 -13.97 -18.73
N ALA A 326 13.63 -13.85 -17.45
CA ALA A 326 14.97 -13.55 -16.95
C ALA A 326 15.99 -14.59 -17.42
N SER A 327 15.63 -15.89 -17.31
CA SER A 327 16.48 -17.00 -17.77
C SER A 327 16.76 -16.92 -19.27
N ARG A 328 15.76 -16.59 -20.10
CA ARG A 328 15.91 -16.50 -21.55
C ARG A 328 16.67 -15.25 -22.00
N THR A 329 16.51 -14.13 -21.32
CA THR A 329 17.12 -12.85 -21.70
C THR A 329 18.45 -12.60 -21.01
N GLY A 330 18.77 -13.34 -19.94
CA GLY A 330 19.93 -13.10 -19.10
C GLY A 330 19.82 -11.84 -18.23
N CYS A 331 18.59 -11.36 -17.94
CA CYS A 331 18.35 -10.31 -16.97
C CYS A 331 18.54 -10.84 -15.54
N SER A 332 19.09 -10.02 -14.64
CA SER A 332 19.19 -10.32 -13.21
C SER A 332 17.82 -10.07 -12.54
N LEU A 333 17.19 -11.11 -12.00
CA LEU A 333 15.92 -11.01 -11.27
C LEU A 333 16.04 -11.64 -9.89
N GLY A 334 15.80 -10.85 -8.85
CA GLY A 334 15.67 -11.28 -7.47
C GLY A 334 14.26 -11.03 -6.94
N CYS A 335 13.59 -12.08 -6.44
CA CYS A 335 12.31 -11.98 -5.75
C CYS A 335 12.52 -12.42 -4.30
N TYR A 336 12.15 -11.57 -3.35
CA TYR A 336 12.47 -11.75 -1.94
C TYR A 336 11.27 -11.52 -1.04
N PHE A 337 11.35 -12.05 0.18
CA PHE A 337 10.49 -11.71 1.31
C PHE A 337 11.37 -11.55 2.56
N SER A 338 10.84 -10.92 3.61
CA SER A 338 11.57 -10.66 4.84
C SER A 338 11.04 -11.50 5.99
N LEU A 339 11.94 -12.14 6.75
CA LEU A 339 11.65 -12.76 8.03
C LEU A 339 11.77 -11.74 9.15
N CYS A 340 11.11 -11.99 10.28
CA CYS A 340 11.34 -11.26 11.52
C CYS A 340 12.47 -11.91 12.33
N ASP A 341 13.09 -11.14 13.22
CA ASP A 341 14.09 -11.68 14.15
C ASP A 341 13.47 -12.58 15.20
N GLY A 342 14.03 -13.78 15.40
CA GLY A 342 13.67 -14.70 16.47
C GLY A 342 13.36 -16.12 15.98
N ALA A 343 14.16 -17.08 16.42
CA ALA A 343 14.09 -18.49 15.99
C ALA A 343 12.85 -19.27 16.50
N HIS A 344 12.10 -18.72 17.46
CA HIS A 344 10.99 -19.42 18.14
C HIS A 344 9.67 -18.63 18.11
N ALA A 345 9.55 -17.65 17.20
CA ALA A 345 8.43 -16.73 17.18
C ALA A 345 7.16 -17.34 16.58
N THR A 346 6.02 -16.89 17.11
CA THR A 346 4.69 -17.17 16.55
C THR A 346 4.55 -16.66 15.10
N PHE A 347 5.24 -15.55 14.80
CA PHE A 347 5.25 -14.94 13.47
C PHE A 347 6.63 -15.09 12.85
N ARG A 348 6.67 -15.57 11.63
CA ARG A 348 7.90 -15.89 10.93
C ARG A 348 8.31 -14.84 9.90
N ALA A 349 7.36 -14.26 9.19
CA ALA A 349 7.60 -13.28 8.13
C ALA A 349 7.07 -11.90 8.52
N THR A 350 7.79 -10.85 8.11
CA THR A 350 7.30 -9.47 8.10
C THR A 350 6.31 -9.31 6.95
N TYR A 351 5.15 -8.76 7.25
CA TYR A 351 4.13 -8.51 6.24
C TYR A 351 4.44 -7.23 5.48
N ILE A 352 4.76 -7.37 4.22
CA ILE A 352 5.04 -6.25 3.32
C ILE A 352 3.72 -5.63 2.88
N HIS A 353 3.53 -4.36 3.21
CA HIS A 353 2.36 -3.59 2.81
C HIS A 353 2.73 -2.30 2.09
N SER A 354 4.00 -1.98 1.99
CA SER A 354 4.54 -0.87 1.18
C SER A 354 4.14 -1.02 -0.30
N LYS A 355 3.94 0.10 -0.98
CA LYS A 355 3.69 0.20 -2.41
C LYS A 355 4.65 1.24 -2.97
N LEU A 356 5.81 0.75 -3.42
CA LEU A 356 6.94 1.58 -3.78
C LEU A 356 7.63 1.04 -5.02
N MET A 357 8.09 1.93 -5.90
CA MET A 357 9.00 1.61 -7.00
C MET A 357 10.11 2.64 -7.09
N ILE A 358 11.35 2.17 -7.22
CA ILE A 358 12.53 2.97 -7.54
C ILE A 358 13.11 2.51 -8.86
N VAL A 359 13.45 3.45 -9.74
CA VAL A 359 14.12 3.18 -11.01
C VAL A 359 15.42 3.96 -11.09
N ASP A 360 16.53 3.26 -11.30
CA ASP A 360 17.88 3.81 -11.55
C ASP A 360 18.35 4.82 -10.49
N ASP A 361 17.86 4.73 -9.24
CA ASP A 361 18.05 5.71 -8.17
C ASP A 361 17.69 7.17 -8.57
N ARG A 362 17.00 7.37 -9.70
CA ARG A 362 16.59 8.69 -10.19
C ARG A 362 15.07 8.94 -10.15
N PHE A 363 14.29 7.89 -9.99
CA PHE A 363 12.84 7.95 -9.88
C PHE A 363 12.38 7.15 -8.66
N LEU A 364 11.43 7.72 -7.91
CA LEU A 364 10.79 7.10 -6.77
C LEU A 364 9.28 7.36 -6.84
N THR A 365 8.46 6.34 -6.65
CA THR A 365 7.02 6.52 -6.39
C THR A 365 6.58 5.72 -5.18
N ILE A 366 5.71 6.33 -4.37
CA ILE A 366 5.12 5.75 -3.16
C ILE A 366 3.64 6.09 -3.14
N GLY A 367 2.79 5.17 -2.70
CA GLY A 367 1.36 5.48 -2.59
C GLY A 367 0.52 4.34 -2.07
N SER A 368 -0.76 4.39 -2.41
CA SER A 368 -1.73 3.38 -2.01
C SER A 368 -1.85 2.22 -3.02
N ALA A 369 -1.37 2.40 -4.26
CA ALA A 369 -1.61 1.47 -5.35
C ALA A 369 -0.74 0.20 -5.26
N ASN A 370 -1.36 -0.94 -5.03
CA ASN A 370 -0.75 -2.25 -5.20
C ASN A 370 -0.45 -2.53 -6.69
N LEU A 371 0.48 -3.43 -6.98
CA LEU A 371 0.64 -3.95 -8.34
C LEU A 371 -0.41 -5.02 -8.67
N THR A 372 -1.70 -4.66 -8.49
CA THR A 372 -2.87 -5.50 -8.81
C THR A 372 -3.63 -4.93 -10.01
N ASN A 373 -4.44 -5.75 -10.68
CA ASN A 373 -5.29 -5.25 -11.76
C ASN A 373 -6.29 -4.19 -11.24
N ARG A 374 -6.85 -4.40 -10.05
CA ARG A 374 -7.79 -3.47 -9.41
C ARG A 374 -7.18 -2.07 -9.21
N SER A 375 -5.96 -1.99 -8.66
CA SER A 375 -5.27 -0.71 -8.45
C SER A 375 -4.91 -0.02 -9.76
N MET A 376 -4.77 -0.78 -10.86
CA MET A 376 -4.46 -0.20 -12.18
C MET A 376 -5.68 0.41 -12.88
N GLY A 377 -6.92 0.09 -12.49
CA GLY A 377 -8.06 0.59 -13.25
C GLY A 377 -9.43 0.58 -12.57
N LEU A 378 -9.59 0.02 -11.39
CA LEU A 378 -10.88 -0.12 -10.72
C LEU A 378 -10.97 0.63 -9.40
N ASP A 379 -10.03 0.41 -8.48
CA ASP A 379 -10.02 1.07 -7.18
C ASP A 379 -9.54 2.53 -7.29
N SER A 380 -9.94 3.39 -6.37
CA SER A 380 -9.36 4.73 -6.32
C SER A 380 -8.01 4.69 -5.58
N GLU A 381 -6.96 5.18 -6.25
CA GLU A 381 -5.59 5.16 -5.75
C GLU A 381 -4.95 6.54 -5.85
N LEU A 382 -3.91 6.75 -5.03
CA LEU A 382 -3.10 7.96 -5.02
C LEU A 382 -1.63 7.61 -4.79
N ASN A 383 -0.76 8.08 -5.70
CA ASN A 383 0.69 7.97 -5.56
C ASN A 383 1.36 9.34 -5.64
N ALA A 384 2.40 9.53 -4.85
CA ALA A 384 3.40 10.59 -5.03
C ALA A 384 4.59 10.03 -5.79
N ALA A 385 5.21 10.88 -6.63
CA ALA A 385 6.41 10.50 -7.36
C ALA A 385 7.41 11.65 -7.46
N TRP A 386 8.69 11.29 -7.41
CA TRP A 386 9.83 12.17 -7.58
C TRP A 386 10.69 11.66 -8.72
N GLU A 387 11.18 12.58 -9.53
CA GLU A 387 12.11 12.28 -10.59
C GLU A 387 13.23 13.31 -10.60
N HIS A 388 14.46 12.84 -10.70
CA HIS A 388 15.59 13.71 -10.90
C HIS A 388 15.66 14.18 -12.36
N GLU A 389 15.53 15.49 -12.54
CA GLU A 389 15.63 16.19 -13.82
C GLU A 389 16.73 17.25 -13.71
N GLY A 390 17.97 16.93 -13.97
CA GLY A 390 19.03 17.93 -13.94
C GLY A 390 20.45 17.39 -13.74
N GLU A 391 21.39 18.30 -13.51
CA GLU A 391 22.79 17.97 -13.27
C GLU A 391 23.13 17.87 -11.76
N ASP A 392 22.25 18.35 -10.88
CA ASP A 392 22.45 18.32 -9.42
C ASP A 392 22.05 16.94 -8.87
N GLY A 393 23.04 16.13 -8.49
CA GLY A 393 22.86 14.75 -8.03
C GLY A 393 22.18 14.56 -6.68
N GLY A 394 21.75 15.62 -5.98
CA GLY A 394 21.23 15.53 -4.61
C GLY A 394 20.02 14.60 -4.46
N LEU A 395 19.07 14.63 -5.40
CA LEU A 395 17.90 13.75 -5.36
C LEU A 395 18.27 12.29 -5.68
N ILE A 396 19.27 12.06 -6.55
CA ILE A 396 19.78 10.71 -6.85
C ILE A 396 20.34 10.06 -5.58
N ASP A 397 21.16 10.77 -4.84
CA ASP A 397 21.75 10.26 -3.60
C ASP A 397 20.66 10.03 -2.54
N THR A 398 19.67 10.91 -2.48
CA THR A 398 18.50 10.75 -1.61
C THR A 398 17.72 9.47 -1.94
N ILE A 399 17.36 9.26 -3.20
CA ILE A 399 16.61 8.06 -3.63
C ILE A 399 17.45 6.78 -3.43
N ARG A 400 18.76 6.84 -3.70
CA ARG A 400 19.69 5.73 -3.41
C ARG A 400 19.68 5.39 -1.92
N ASN A 401 19.74 6.39 -1.05
CA ASN A 401 19.71 6.19 0.39
C ASN A 401 18.36 5.57 0.84
N VAL A 402 17.25 5.95 0.22
CA VAL A 402 15.94 5.29 0.45
C VAL A 402 16.04 3.81 0.11
N ARG A 403 16.51 3.45 -1.07
CA ARG A 403 16.66 2.05 -1.50
C ARG A 403 17.57 1.25 -0.58
N VAL A 404 18.74 1.80 -0.26
CA VAL A 404 19.72 1.14 0.61
C VAL A 404 19.15 0.92 2.00
N SER A 405 18.47 1.94 2.56
CA SER A 405 17.87 1.86 3.89
C SER A 405 16.77 0.80 3.98
N LEU A 406 15.89 0.71 2.96
CA LEU A 406 14.83 -0.29 2.91
C LEU A 406 15.38 -1.71 2.72
N LEU A 407 16.35 -1.89 1.81
CA LEU A 407 17.02 -3.18 1.64
C LEU A 407 17.76 -3.64 2.90
N ALA A 408 18.40 -2.71 3.60
CA ALA A 408 19.08 -3.00 4.87
C ALA A 408 18.09 -3.47 5.94
N GLU A 409 16.93 -2.83 6.02
CA GLU A 409 15.85 -3.22 6.93
C GLU A 409 15.33 -4.63 6.63
N HIS A 410 15.02 -4.93 5.35
CA HIS A 410 14.59 -6.26 4.95
C HIS A 410 15.64 -7.34 5.19
N ALA A 411 16.92 -6.98 5.08
CA ALA A 411 18.04 -7.91 5.31
C ALA A 411 18.46 -7.99 6.78
N GLY A 412 17.95 -7.09 7.65
CA GLY A 412 18.37 -7.00 9.06
C GLY A 412 19.80 -6.52 9.24
N LEU A 413 20.28 -5.66 8.34
CA LEU A 413 21.63 -5.10 8.37
C LEU A 413 21.68 -3.82 9.20
N SER A 414 22.76 -3.62 9.93
CA SER A 414 23.09 -2.33 10.53
C SER A 414 23.59 -1.33 9.49
N GLU A 415 23.60 -0.05 9.81
CA GLU A 415 24.07 1.01 8.91
C GLU A 415 25.53 0.75 8.42
N ALA A 416 26.37 0.20 9.28
CA ALA A 416 27.76 -0.13 8.94
C ALA A 416 27.89 -1.27 7.90
N GLU A 417 26.86 -2.08 7.70
CA GLU A 417 26.84 -3.23 6.80
C GLU A 417 26.21 -2.92 5.43
N THR A 418 25.82 -1.68 5.17
CA THR A 418 25.09 -1.29 3.96
C THR A 418 25.96 -1.01 2.74
N ALA A 419 27.28 -0.95 2.90
CA ALA A 419 28.21 -0.55 1.83
C ALA A 419 27.97 -1.30 0.51
N ASP A 420 27.75 -2.60 0.58
CA ASP A 420 27.50 -3.46 -0.58
C ASP A 420 26.16 -3.22 -1.26
N LEU A 421 25.23 -2.49 -0.62
CA LEU A 421 23.91 -2.19 -1.19
C LEU A 421 23.89 -0.93 -2.06
N HIS A 422 24.91 -0.08 -2.00
CA HIS A 422 24.93 1.19 -2.74
C HIS A 422 25.07 0.99 -4.26
N ALA A 423 25.96 0.10 -4.70
CA ALA A 423 26.14 -0.17 -6.12
C ALA A 423 24.93 -0.92 -6.71
N ILE A 424 24.48 -0.50 -7.88
CA ILE A 424 23.40 -1.18 -8.62
C ILE A 424 23.92 -2.45 -9.28
N GLU A 425 25.04 -2.36 -10.01
CA GLU A 425 25.62 -3.49 -10.74
C GLU A 425 25.90 -4.67 -9.79
N GLY A 426 25.35 -5.84 -10.11
CA GLY A 426 25.45 -7.06 -9.31
C GLY A 426 24.63 -7.05 -8.00
N LEU A 427 23.69 -6.14 -7.84
CA LEU A 427 22.86 -6.03 -6.62
C LEU A 427 22.10 -7.32 -6.34
N VAL A 428 21.46 -7.93 -7.35
CA VAL A 428 20.73 -9.20 -7.17
C VAL A 428 21.66 -10.29 -6.68
N THR A 429 22.87 -10.39 -7.22
CA THR A 429 23.85 -11.38 -6.75
C THR A 429 24.24 -11.17 -5.30
N ARG A 430 24.45 -9.91 -4.87
CA ARG A 430 24.75 -9.60 -3.47
C ARG A 430 23.60 -9.91 -2.53
N LEU A 431 22.36 -9.60 -2.94
CA LEU A 431 21.17 -9.95 -2.17
C LEU A 431 20.97 -11.47 -2.07
N ASP A 432 21.29 -12.22 -3.14
CA ASP A 432 21.26 -13.69 -3.11
C ASP A 432 22.29 -14.26 -2.13
N VAL A 433 23.50 -13.68 -2.09
CA VAL A 433 24.52 -14.06 -1.10
C VAL A 433 24.05 -13.76 0.33
N LEU A 434 23.42 -12.60 0.54
CA LEU A 434 22.84 -12.25 1.84
C LEU A 434 21.73 -13.24 2.22
N ALA A 435 20.80 -13.53 1.31
CA ALA A 435 19.67 -14.44 1.55
C ALA A 435 20.11 -15.90 1.80
N ALA A 436 21.27 -16.30 1.31
CA ALA A 436 21.82 -17.64 1.53
C ALA A 436 22.52 -17.81 2.89
N ARG A 437 22.77 -16.71 3.64
CA ARG A 437 23.41 -16.79 4.96
C ARG A 437 22.47 -17.45 5.97
N GLY A 438 22.99 -18.30 6.82
CA GLY A 438 22.21 -18.89 7.92
C GLY A 438 21.68 -17.81 8.85
N GLY A 439 20.38 -17.82 9.11
CA GLY A 439 19.70 -16.84 9.95
C GLY A 439 19.42 -15.48 9.28
N ALA A 440 19.63 -15.34 7.96
CA ALA A 440 19.33 -14.09 7.25
C ALA A 440 17.83 -13.78 7.32
N ARG A 441 17.49 -12.50 7.51
CA ARG A 441 16.11 -12.01 7.46
C ARG A 441 15.59 -11.98 6.02
N LEU A 442 16.39 -11.49 5.08
CA LEU A 442 16.04 -11.53 3.67
C LEU A 442 16.07 -12.97 3.17
N GLN A 443 15.02 -13.40 2.52
CA GLN A 443 14.91 -14.74 1.96
C GLN A 443 14.53 -14.68 0.48
N ARG A 444 15.12 -15.53 -0.33
CA ARG A 444 14.72 -15.63 -1.73
C ARG A 444 13.38 -16.36 -1.86
N LEU A 445 12.44 -15.76 -2.55
CA LEU A 445 11.14 -16.36 -2.81
C LEU A 445 11.30 -17.51 -3.82
N GLY A 446 10.93 -18.71 -3.41
CA GLY A 446 11.02 -19.92 -4.23
C GLY A 446 10.04 -19.96 -5.41
N SER A 447 10.13 -21.03 -6.20
CA SER A 447 9.14 -21.33 -7.25
C SER A 447 7.77 -21.64 -6.62
N PRO A 448 6.68 -21.54 -7.41
CA PRO A 448 5.35 -21.93 -6.95
C PRO A 448 5.34 -23.33 -6.36
N THR A 449 4.55 -23.53 -5.32
CA THR A 449 4.42 -24.84 -4.69
C THR A 449 3.72 -25.84 -5.62
N PRO A 450 3.91 -27.15 -5.43
CA PRO A 450 3.18 -28.17 -6.23
C PRO A 450 1.66 -27.97 -6.21
N ILE A 451 1.09 -27.46 -5.11
CA ILE A 451 -0.34 -27.17 -4.99
C ILE A 451 -0.72 -25.96 -5.85
N GLN A 452 0.09 -24.89 -5.84
CA GLN A 452 -0.13 -23.72 -6.71
C GLN A 452 -0.02 -24.11 -8.19
N HIS A 453 0.97 -24.93 -8.56
CA HIS A 453 1.09 -25.43 -9.94
C HIS A 453 -0.13 -26.28 -10.34
N ALA A 454 -0.61 -27.16 -9.46
CA ALA A 454 -1.82 -27.94 -9.72
C ALA A 454 -3.05 -27.03 -9.88
N ALA A 455 -3.21 -26.04 -9.02
CA ALA A 455 -4.31 -25.06 -9.10
C ALA A 455 -4.27 -24.27 -10.41
N MET A 456 -3.09 -23.76 -10.82
CA MET A 456 -2.90 -23.01 -12.07
C MET A 456 -3.11 -23.85 -13.34
N ARG A 457 -3.02 -25.18 -13.26
CA ARG A 457 -3.38 -26.09 -14.38
C ARG A 457 -4.88 -26.31 -14.50
N LEU A 458 -5.61 -26.20 -13.39
CA LEU A 458 -7.05 -26.45 -13.34
C LEU A 458 -7.88 -25.19 -13.67
N VAL A 459 -7.39 -24.04 -13.26
CA VAL A 459 -8.05 -22.75 -13.48
C VAL A 459 -6.99 -21.75 -13.93
N ASP A 460 -7.23 -21.07 -15.06
CA ASP A 460 -6.36 -19.95 -15.43
C ASP A 460 -6.55 -18.83 -14.38
N PRO A 461 -5.49 -18.42 -13.67
CA PRO A 461 -5.62 -17.34 -12.70
C PRO A 461 -6.17 -16.03 -13.30
N GLU A 462 -5.98 -15.79 -14.61
CA GLU A 462 -6.49 -14.61 -15.31
C GLU A 462 -8.04 -14.61 -15.39
N ASP A 463 -8.68 -15.77 -15.40
CA ASP A 463 -10.14 -15.90 -15.47
C ASP A 463 -10.83 -15.77 -14.10
N LEU A 464 -10.06 -15.65 -13.00
CA LEU A 464 -10.63 -15.52 -11.67
C LEU A 464 -11.27 -14.13 -11.48
N PRO A 465 -12.51 -14.02 -10.98
CA PRO A 465 -13.28 -12.76 -10.94
C PRO A 465 -12.89 -11.81 -9.79
N PHE A 466 -11.84 -12.13 -9.02
CA PHE A 466 -11.56 -11.43 -7.75
C PHE A 466 -10.67 -10.20 -7.88
N ASP A 467 -9.94 -10.05 -8.99
CA ASP A 467 -9.04 -8.93 -9.24
C ASP A 467 -9.25 -8.36 -10.66
N PRO A 468 -10.44 -7.81 -10.99
CA PRO A 468 -10.69 -7.23 -12.30
C PRO A 468 -10.03 -5.86 -12.44
N GLU A 469 -9.58 -5.50 -13.65
CA GLU A 469 -9.06 -4.16 -13.97
C GLU A 469 -10.17 -3.15 -14.28
N THR A 470 -11.32 -3.64 -14.71
CA THR A 470 -12.50 -2.81 -15.07
C THR A 470 -13.75 -3.31 -14.35
N PRO A 471 -14.74 -2.44 -14.11
CA PRO A 471 -16.04 -2.88 -13.67
C PRO A 471 -16.61 -3.90 -14.67
N SER A 472 -17.08 -5.05 -14.19
CA SER A 472 -17.81 -5.98 -15.05
C SER A 472 -19.26 -5.52 -15.12
N ASP A 473 -19.78 -5.28 -16.31
CA ASP A 473 -21.20 -4.95 -16.56
C ASP A 473 -22.15 -6.11 -16.18
N GLU A 474 -21.61 -7.31 -15.92
CA GLU A 474 -22.36 -8.53 -15.58
C GLU A 474 -22.40 -8.85 -14.09
N ALA A 475 -22.07 -7.93 -13.19
CA ALA A 475 -22.26 -8.19 -11.76
C ALA A 475 -23.74 -8.03 -11.41
N PRO A 476 -24.42 -9.06 -10.85
CA PRO A 476 -25.77 -8.84 -10.33
C PRO A 476 -25.69 -7.73 -9.29
N ALA A 477 -26.39 -6.64 -9.55
CA ALA A 477 -26.68 -5.63 -8.56
C ALA A 477 -27.37 -6.36 -7.41
N THR A 478 -26.82 -6.23 -6.19
CA THR A 478 -27.43 -6.64 -4.93
C THR A 478 -27.92 -8.10 -4.88
N PHE A 479 -27.31 -8.87 -4.02
CA PHE A 479 -27.89 -10.13 -3.54
C PHE A 479 -29.14 -9.74 -2.73
N ASP A 480 -30.31 -9.70 -3.38
CA ASP A 480 -31.61 -9.64 -2.70
C ASP A 480 -31.92 -11.05 -2.19
N PRO A 481 -31.99 -11.27 -0.87
CA PRO A 481 -32.33 -12.57 -0.32
C PRO A 481 -33.70 -13.08 -0.76
N ASN A 482 -34.56 -12.21 -1.32
CA ASN A 482 -35.91 -12.53 -1.77
C ASN A 482 -36.00 -12.93 -3.26
N GLU A 483 -34.91 -12.77 -4.07
CA GLU A 483 -34.90 -13.18 -5.48
C GLU A 483 -34.42 -14.61 -5.75
N VAL A 484 -34.41 -15.50 -4.76
CA VAL A 484 -33.95 -16.90 -4.92
C VAL A 484 -34.87 -17.73 -5.83
N HIS A 485 -35.92 -17.20 -6.40
CA HIS A 485 -36.94 -18.00 -7.09
C HIS A 485 -37.09 -17.84 -8.61
N SER A 486 -36.25 -17.11 -9.35
CA SER A 486 -36.55 -16.96 -10.79
C SER A 486 -35.40 -16.91 -11.82
N SER A 487 -34.17 -17.35 -11.55
CA SER A 487 -33.17 -17.49 -12.62
C SER A 487 -32.42 -18.80 -12.59
N ASN A 488 -33.10 -19.85 -12.94
CA ASN A 488 -32.56 -21.17 -13.22
C ASN A 488 -31.94 -21.22 -14.63
N ARG A 489 -30.75 -20.69 -14.88
CA ARG A 489 -29.92 -21.02 -16.07
C ARG A 489 -28.56 -20.33 -16.03
N ARG A 490 -27.56 -20.88 -15.41
CA ARG A 490 -26.09 -20.83 -15.64
C ARG A 490 -25.21 -20.95 -14.39
N LEU A 491 -25.79 -21.17 -13.20
CA LEU A 491 -25.06 -21.47 -11.97
C LEU A 491 -24.54 -22.94 -11.85
N PRO A 492 -24.98 -23.94 -12.65
CA PRO A 492 -24.53 -25.30 -12.43
C PRO A 492 -23.07 -25.59 -12.88
N ILE A 493 -22.49 -24.80 -13.79
CA ILE A 493 -21.16 -25.12 -14.33
C ILE A 493 -20.03 -24.67 -13.37
N LEU A 494 -20.18 -23.54 -12.68
CA LEU A 494 -19.20 -23.13 -11.66
C LEU A 494 -19.29 -23.95 -10.36
N ALA A 495 -20.50 -24.31 -9.95
CA ALA A 495 -20.70 -25.13 -8.74
C ALA A 495 -20.31 -26.59 -8.93
N THR A 496 -20.42 -27.17 -10.14
CA THR A 496 -19.97 -28.53 -10.45
C THR A 496 -18.48 -28.62 -10.74
N ALA A 497 -17.84 -27.61 -11.31
CA ALA A 497 -16.39 -27.53 -11.44
C ALA A 497 -15.68 -27.29 -10.08
N LEU A 498 -16.34 -26.59 -9.14
CA LEU A 498 -15.90 -26.46 -7.76
C LEU A 498 -16.24 -27.68 -6.89
N GLY A 499 -17.23 -28.49 -7.29
CA GLY A 499 -17.81 -29.55 -6.45
C GLY A 499 -17.04 -30.86 -6.35
N GLY A 500 -16.13 -31.17 -7.27
CA GLY A 500 -15.38 -32.45 -7.25
C GLY A 500 -13.87 -32.29 -7.09
N ILE A 501 -13.27 -31.38 -7.83
CA ILE A 501 -11.81 -31.18 -7.88
C ILE A 501 -11.42 -29.94 -7.05
N GLY A 502 -12.28 -28.92 -6.99
CA GLY A 502 -12.13 -27.76 -6.11
C GLY A 502 -12.13 -28.17 -4.63
N ALA A 503 -12.88 -29.18 -4.22
CA ALA A 503 -12.90 -29.67 -2.85
C ALA A 503 -11.57 -30.30 -2.42
N ALA A 504 -10.84 -30.98 -3.30
CA ALA A 504 -9.54 -31.58 -2.97
C ALA A 504 -8.43 -30.53 -2.89
N VAL A 505 -8.44 -29.52 -3.78
CA VAL A 505 -7.50 -28.39 -3.75
C VAL A 505 -7.84 -27.46 -2.58
N LEU A 506 -9.13 -27.19 -2.34
CA LEU A 506 -9.60 -26.44 -1.17
C LEU A 506 -9.26 -27.16 0.13
N ALA A 507 -9.45 -28.49 0.21
CA ALA A 507 -9.08 -29.29 1.37
C ALA A 507 -7.56 -29.33 1.60
N GLY A 508 -6.76 -29.35 0.54
CA GLY A 508 -5.29 -29.28 0.62
C GLY A 508 -4.80 -27.90 1.08
N LEU A 509 -5.42 -26.83 0.60
CA LEU A 509 -5.15 -25.45 1.02
C LEU A 509 -5.64 -25.21 2.47
N LEU A 510 -6.82 -25.72 2.82
CA LEU A 510 -7.37 -25.66 4.19
C LEU A 510 -6.50 -26.47 5.18
N ALA A 511 -6.08 -27.67 4.84
CA ALA A 511 -5.24 -28.49 5.71
C ALA A 511 -3.88 -27.84 5.99
N ARG A 512 -3.32 -27.12 5.01
CA ARG A 512 -2.09 -26.35 5.17
C ARG A 512 -2.31 -25.06 5.99
N TYR A 513 -3.42 -24.38 5.79
CA TYR A 513 -3.82 -23.21 6.57
C TYR A 513 -4.03 -23.59 8.03
N ILE A 514 -4.81 -24.64 8.32
CA ILE A 514 -5.07 -25.13 9.68
C ILE A 514 -3.80 -25.71 10.33
N GLY A 515 -2.92 -26.36 9.57
CA GLY A 515 -1.65 -26.90 10.08
C GLY A 515 -0.63 -25.82 10.46
N ARG A 516 -0.78 -24.57 9.97
CA ARG A 516 0.10 -23.44 10.26
C ARG A 516 -0.43 -22.48 11.33
N THR A 517 -1.74 -22.41 11.52
CA THR A 517 -2.35 -21.68 12.66
C THR A 517 -2.20 -22.44 13.99
N ARG A 518 -1.68 -23.68 13.94
CA ARG A 518 -1.41 -24.52 15.12
C ARG A 518 0.09 -24.76 15.38
N ARG A 519 0.98 -24.06 14.64
CA ARG A 519 2.44 -24.09 14.92
C ARG A 519 2.96 -22.70 15.24
#